data_e873822a2698f883c89169caa02217b2
#
_entry.id   e873822a2698f883c89169caa02217b2
#
_cell.length_a   1.000
_cell.length_b   1.000
_cell.length_c   1.000
_cell.angle_alpha   90.00
_cell.angle_beta   90.00
_cell.angle_gamma   90.00
#
_symmetry.space_group_name_H-M   'P 1'
#
loop_
_entity.id
_entity.type
_entity.pdbx_description
1 polymer ?
#
loop_
_entity_poly.entity_id
_entity_poly.type
_entity_poly.pdbx_seq_one_letter_code
_entity_poly.pdbx_strand_id
1 'polypeptide(L)'
;STLLASSAASDVYKRQRENIAGSTAQKMAAQEQTGNSLESKNALDCVELWLKEKLSAYENTLEKRASRIPLQQILGQQEFMGLTFFVNEHVLIPRQDTETLVELVLNEQKDKNISILDMCTGSGCIAVSLKKLGGYACVEGADISEEALKVAKRNSEEILENSDVNNDAVSSRTEQIQNCTNLTNNQNKQDNSEDRMVSEVRTVPQPGVIFRRSDMFSTFPETERFNVIVSNPPYIPSAVIEELEPEVRDHEPRGALDGTADGLYFYRILAEECAKHLTPGGHVYFEIGYDQGMVVKELLDNHGFKAVSYTHLRAHETCAD
;
A
#
# COMPACT_ATOMS: atom_id res chain seq x y z
N SER A 1 -0.47 -24.47 21.34
CA SER A 1 -1.03 -24.44 19.95
C SER A 1 0.04 -24.27 18.88
N THR A 2 1.18 -23.64 19.16
CA THR A 2 2.30 -23.41 18.21
C THR A 2 2.95 -24.73 17.73
N LEU A 3 2.93 -25.79 18.52
CA LEU A 3 3.45 -27.11 18.17
C LEU A 3 2.57 -27.86 17.14
N LEU A 4 1.26 -27.63 17.13
CA LEU A 4 0.33 -28.29 16.20
C LEU A 4 0.40 -27.66 14.80
N ALA A 5 0.59 -26.36 14.69
CA ALA A 5 0.78 -25.67 13.40
C ALA A 5 2.11 -26.07 12.73
N SER A 6 3.17 -26.27 13.52
CA SER A 6 4.45 -26.81 13.06
C SER A 6 4.34 -28.26 12.53
N SER A 7 3.54 -29.09 13.17
CA SER A 7 3.28 -30.47 12.76
C SER A 7 2.52 -30.55 11.44
N ALA A 8 1.42 -29.77 11.30
CA ALA A 8 0.61 -29.75 10.09
C ALA A 8 1.40 -29.20 8.87
N ALA A 9 2.20 -28.16 9.04
CA ALA A 9 3.08 -27.64 8.00
C ALA A 9 4.15 -28.66 7.59
N SER A 10 4.72 -29.39 8.56
CA SER A 10 5.67 -30.48 8.33
C SER A 10 5.05 -31.64 7.53
N ASP A 11 3.80 -32.00 7.84
CA ASP A 11 3.08 -33.09 7.17
C ASP A 11 2.66 -32.73 5.74
N VAL A 12 2.24 -31.47 5.50
CA VAL A 12 1.95 -30.95 4.16
C VAL A 12 3.23 -30.93 3.31
N TYR A 13 4.32 -30.48 3.88
CA TYR A 13 5.64 -30.45 3.22
C TYR A 13 6.12 -31.87 2.86
N LYS A 14 5.98 -32.81 3.79
CA LYS A 14 6.35 -34.21 3.57
C LYS A 14 5.54 -34.84 2.42
N ARG A 15 4.22 -34.61 2.39
CA ARG A 15 3.35 -35.05 1.29
C ARG A 15 3.68 -34.39 -0.06
N GLN A 16 3.98 -33.10 -0.07
CA GLN A 16 4.40 -32.41 -1.30
C GLN A 16 5.74 -32.95 -1.81
N ARG A 17 6.70 -33.20 -0.91
CA ARG A 17 7.99 -33.79 -1.24
C ARG A 17 7.84 -35.20 -1.83
N GLU A 18 7.00 -36.04 -1.23
CA GLU A 18 6.71 -37.39 -1.72
C GLU A 18 5.99 -37.37 -3.07
N ASN A 19 5.05 -36.45 -3.30
CA ASN A 19 4.37 -36.26 -4.59
C ASN A 19 5.32 -35.78 -5.71
N ILE A 20 6.20 -34.83 -5.39
CA ILE A 20 7.19 -34.31 -6.34
C ILE A 20 8.22 -35.40 -6.67
N ALA A 21 8.73 -36.12 -5.67
CA ALA A 21 9.66 -37.25 -5.86
C ALA A 21 9.03 -38.39 -6.67
N GLY A 22 7.78 -38.74 -6.40
CA GLY A 22 7.03 -39.76 -7.13
C GLY A 22 6.75 -39.38 -8.58
N SER A 23 6.36 -38.13 -8.87
CA SER A 23 6.13 -37.63 -10.22
C SER A 23 7.42 -37.55 -11.03
N THR A 24 8.50 -37.13 -10.36
CA THR A 24 9.83 -37.03 -10.99
C THR A 24 10.41 -38.42 -11.28
N ALA A 25 10.29 -39.36 -10.33
CA ALA A 25 10.72 -40.75 -10.52
C ALA A 25 9.97 -41.47 -11.65
N GLN A 26 8.65 -41.24 -11.79
CA GLN A 26 7.87 -41.78 -12.92
C GLN A 26 8.28 -41.20 -14.28
N LYS A 27 8.58 -39.92 -14.36
CA LYS A 27 9.10 -39.30 -15.59
C LYS A 27 10.47 -39.80 -15.94
N MET A 28 11.31 -40.07 -14.96
CA MET A 28 12.67 -40.60 -15.15
C MET A 28 12.66 -42.05 -15.58
N ALA A 29 11.82 -42.89 -14.98
CA ALA A 29 11.67 -44.30 -15.41
C ALA A 29 11.18 -44.43 -16.87
N ALA A 30 10.42 -43.46 -17.37
CA ALA A 30 10.00 -43.39 -18.77
C ALA A 30 11.14 -42.96 -19.72
N GLN A 31 12.12 -42.19 -19.22
CA GLN A 31 13.30 -41.75 -20.01
C GLN A 31 14.44 -42.75 -20.04
N GLU A 32 14.60 -43.58 -19.00
CA GLU A 32 15.63 -44.66 -18.98
C GLU A 32 15.43 -45.71 -20.09
N GLN A 33 14.22 -45.83 -20.62
CA GLN A 33 13.94 -46.72 -21.76
C GLN A 33 14.44 -46.22 -23.12
N THR A 34 14.98 -44.97 -23.19
CA THR A 34 15.39 -44.33 -24.45
C THR A 34 16.91 -44.14 -24.63
N GLY A 35 17.77 -44.83 -23.89
CA GLY A 35 19.16 -45.08 -24.27
C GLY A 35 20.17 -43.91 -24.20
N ASN A 36 19.90 -42.80 -23.50
CA ASN A 36 20.83 -41.66 -23.42
C ASN A 36 21.35 -41.44 -21.98
N SER A 37 22.35 -42.26 -21.60
CA SER A 37 22.83 -42.30 -20.17
C SER A 37 23.61 -41.06 -19.69
N LEU A 38 24.16 -40.25 -20.59
CA LEU A 38 24.93 -39.05 -20.22
C LEU A 38 24.03 -37.83 -20.03
N GLU A 39 23.01 -37.64 -20.86
CA GLU A 39 22.05 -36.54 -20.73
C GLU A 39 21.15 -36.71 -19.50
N SER A 40 20.79 -37.95 -19.15
CA SER A 40 19.99 -38.24 -17.96
C SER A 40 20.75 -37.97 -16.65
N LYS A 41 22.07 -38.18 -16.62
CA LYS A 41 22.91 -37.89 -15.46
C LYS A 41 23.05 -36.39 -15.23
N ASN A 42 23.26 -35.61 -16.30
CA ASN A 42 23.30 -34.14 -16.22
C ASN A 42 21.96 -33.54 -15.79
N ALA A 43 20.83 -34.12 -16.23
CA ALA A 43 19.51 -33.70 -15.82
C ALA A 43 19.24 -33.99 -14.33
N LEU A 44 19.70 -35.12 -13.82
CA LEU A 44 19.63 -35.48 -12.40
C LEU A 44 20.44 -34.52 -11.52
N ASP A 45 21.67 -34.23 -11.90
CA ASP A 45 22.55 -33.31 -11.19
C ASP A 45 21.94 -31.88 -11.12
N CYS A 46 21.32 -31.41 -12.22
CA CYS A 46 20.60 -30.13 -12.24
C CYS A 46 19.38 -30.12 -11.32
N VAL A 47 18.60 -31.20 -11.26
CA VAL A 47 17.44 -31.32 -10.38
C VAL A 47 17.88 -31.36 -8.89
N GLU A 48 18.94 -32.11 -8.59
CA GLU A 48 19.50 -32.14 -7.22
C GLU A 48 20.01 -30.77 -6.79
N LEU A 49 20.72 -30.06 -7.65
CA LEU A 49 21.20 -28.71 -7.35
C LEU A 49 20.03 -27.74 -7.11
N TRP A 50 19.03 -27.75 -7.99
CA TRP A 50 17.82 -26.96 -7.84
C TRP A 50 17.06 -27.26 -6.54
N LEU A 51 16.93 -28.55 -6.16
CA LEU A 51 16.30 -28.97 -4.91
C LEU A 51 17.08 -28.48 -3.68
N LYS A 52 18.41 -28.54 -3.72
CA LYS A 52 19.27 -28.03 -2.64
C LYS A 52 19.12 -26.53 -2.46
N GLU A 53 19.10 -25.78 -3.57
CA GLU A 53 18.86 -24.33 -3.53
C GLU A 53 17.49 -23.98 -2.93
N LYS A 54 16.43 -24.66 -3.38
CA LYS A 54 15.08 -24.45 -2.85
C LYS A 54 14.94 -24.83 -1.38
N LEU A 55 15.59 -25.93 -0.96
CA LEU A 55 15.59 -26.34 0.43
C LEU A 55 16.32 -25.33 1.31
N SER A 56 17.50 -24.86 0.89
CA SER A 56 18.27 -23.85 1.60
C SER A 56 17.51 -22.53 1.71
N ALA A 57 16.84 -22.10 0.64
CA ALA A 57 15.98 -20.90 0.67
C ALA A 57 14.81 -21.07 1.65
N TYR A 58 14.21 -22.25 1.69
CA TYR A 58 13.12 -22.55 2.63
C TYR A 58 13.62 -22.57 4.09
N GLU A 59 14.75 -23.20 4.37
CA GLU A 59 15.37 -23.21 5.71
C GLU A 59 15.67 -21.78 6.18
N ASN A 60 16.25 -20.94 5.33
CA ASN A 60 16.48 -19.51 5.64
C ASN A 60 15.17 -18.76 5.93
N THR A 61 14.10 -19.06 5.18
CA THR A 61 12.76 -18.48 5.44
C THR A 61 12.24 -18.90 6.81
N LEU A 62 12.41 -20.18 7.19
CA LEU A 62 12.02 -20.68 8.51
C LEU A 62 12.82 -20.03 9.64
N GLU A 63 14.13 -19.86 9.47
CA GLU A 63 14.97 -19.18 10.44
C GLU A 63 14.54 -17.73 10.67
N LYS A 64 14.29 -16.98 9.57
CA LYS A 64 13.75 -15.63 9.65
C LYS A 64 12.39 -15.59 10.35
N ARG A 65 11.51 -16.53 10.04
CA ARG A 65 10.19 -16.62 10.68
C ARG A 65 10.31 -17.02 12.16
N ALA A 66 11.25 -17.88 12.51
CA ALA A 66 11.57 -18.23 13.91
C ALA A 66 12.09 -17.01 14.70
N SER A 67 12.74 -16.06 14.03
CA SER A 67 13.14 -14.76 14.59
C SER A 67 12.00 -13.74 14.62
N ARG A 68 10.75 -14.16 14.40
CA ARG A 68 9.54 -13.34 14.46
C ARG A 68 9.43 -12.26 13.36
N ILE A 69 10.26 -12.33 12.31
CA ILE A 69 10.10 -11.43 11.15
C ILE A 69 8.75 -11.73 10.48
N PRO A 70 7.92 -10.72 10.17
CA PRO A 70 6.64 -10.91 9.47
C PRO A 70 6.82 -11.67 8.15
N LEU A 71 5.91 -12.60 7.88
CA LEU A 71 5.99 -13.41 6.65
C LEU A 71 6.00 -12.54 5.40
N GLN A 72 5.21 -11.49 5.38
CA GLN A 72 5.12 -10.55 4.25
C GLN A 72 6.45 -9.85 3.98
N GLN A 73 7.20 -9.46 5.02
CA GLN A 73 8.54 -8.90 4.84
C GLN A 73 9.54 -9.95 4.34
N ILE A 74 9.42 -11.21 4.78
CA ILE A 74 10.26 -12.31 4.29
C ILE A 74 9.99 -12.58 2.79
N LEU A 75 8.71 -12.55 2.39
CA LEU A 75 8.28 -12.75 1.01
C LEU A 75 8.47 -11.48 0.15
N GLY A 76 8.62 -10.32 0.78
CA GLY A 76 8.74 -9.03 0.11
C GLY A 76 7.44 -8.55 -0.54
N GLN A 77 6.27 -9.11 -0.16
CA GLN A 77 5.01 -8.76 -0.79
C GLN A 77 3.81 -8.93 0.15
N GLN A 78 2.77 -8.12 -0.08
CA GLN A 78 1.47 -8.16 0.57
C GLN A 78 0.37 -7.90 -0.45
N GLU A 79 -0.68 -8.68 -0.42
CA GLU A 79 -1.90 -8.41 -1.18
C GLU A 79 -2.75 -7.35 -0.46
N PHE A 80 -3.25 -6.36 -1.23
CA PHE A 80 -4.12 -5.30 -0.74
C PHE A 80 -5.02 -4.84 -1.89
N MET A 81 -6.34 -4.80 -1.69
CA MET A 81 -7.33 -4.48 -2.73
C MET A 81 -7.21 -5.34 -4.01
N GLY A 82 -6.78 -6.59 -3.88
CA GLY A 82 -6.50 -7.48 -5.02
C GLY A 82 -5.27 -7.11 -5.86
N LEU A 83 -4.42 -6.21 -5.35
CA LEU A 83 -3.15 -5.80 -5.95
C LEU A 83 -2.00 -6.30 -5.09
N THR A 84 -0.88 -6.69 -5.72
CA THR A 84 0.32 -7.14 -4.99
C THR A 84 1.27 -5.98 -4.77
N PHE A 85 1.50 -5.61 -3.51
CA PHE A 85 2.41 -4.55 -3.10
C PHE A 85 3.74 -5.12 -2.62
N PHE A 86 4.84 -4.55 -3.04
CA PHE A 86 6.14 -4.78 -2.44
C PHE A 86 6.17 -4.16 -1.03
N VAL A 87 6.71 -4.91 -0.06
CA VAL A 87 6.87 -4.46 1.34
C VAL A 87 8.23 -4.89 1.88
N ASN A 88 8.76 -4.11 2.80
CA ASN A 88 10.00 -4.36 3.53
C ASN A 88 9.92 -3.75 4.93
N GLU A 89 11.05 -3.72 5.66
CA GLU A 89 11.17 -3.18 7.02
C GLU A 89 10.95 -1.66 7.14
N HIS A 90 10.79 -0.95 6.02
CA HIS A 90 10.65 0.53 6.01
C HIS A 90 9.20 0.99 5.92
N VAL A 91 8.24 0.08 5.75
CA VAL A 91 6.83 0.41 5.61
C VAL A 91 5.96 -0.45 6.52
N LEU A 92 4.85 0.12 6.96
CA LEU A 92 3.77 -0.66 7.56
C LEU A 92 3.25 -1.65 6.52
N ILE A 93 3.11 -2.92 6.91
CA ILE A 93 2.49 -3.92 6.05
C ILE A 93 1.02 -3.56 5.86
N PRO A 94 0.52 -3.38 4.61
CA PRO A 94 -0.88 -3.05 4.36
C PRO A 94 -1.84 -4.01 5.07
N ARG A 95 -2.84 -3.44 5.78
CA ARG A 95 -3.82 -4.20 6.56
C ARG A 95 -5.14 -4.32 5.80
N GLN A 96 -5.86 -5.42 6.00
CA GLN A 96 -7.19 -5.58 5.41
C GLN A 96 -8.19 -4.52 5.89
N ASP A 97 -8.05 -4.07 7.13
CA ASP A 97 -8.89 -3.01 7.68
C ASP A 97 -8.79 -1.71 6.87
N THR A 98 -7.59 -1.39 6.40
CA THR A 98 -7.33 -0.23 5.54
C THR A 98 -8.01 -0.35 4.17
N GLU A 99 -8.35 -1.56 3.69
CA GLU A 99 -9.12 -1.75 2.45
C GLU A 99 -10.50 -1.09 2.54
N THR A 100 -11.14 -1.14 3.73
CA THR A 100 -12.43 -0.48 3.97
C THR A 100 -12.35 1.03 3.75
N LEU A 101 -11.24 1.66 4.13
CA LEU A 101 -11.00 3.09 3.89
C LEU A 101 -10.96 3.39 2.39
N VAL A 102 -10.23 2.59 1.61
CA VAL A 102 -10.16 2.72 0.15
C VAL A 102 -11.52 2.49 -0.49
N GLU A 103 -12.24 1.43 -0.10
CA GLU A 103 -13.58 1.12 -0.59
C GLU A 103 -14.56 2.27 -0.34
N LEU A 104 -14.52 2.90 0.83
CA LEU A 104 -15.35 4.04 1.17
C LEU A 104 -15.11 5.21 0.21
N VAL A 105 -13.84 5.56 -0.03
CA VAL A 105 -13.48 6.62 -0.99
C VAL A 105 -13.97 6.26 -2.39
N LEU A 106 -13.75 5.04 -2.87
CA LEU A 106 -14.20 4.57 -4.19
C LEU A 106 -15.72 4.61 -4.33
N ASN A 107 -16.44 4.33 -3.24
CA ASN A 107 -17.90 4.31 -3.22
C ASN A 107 -18.53 5.70 -3.16
N GLU A 108 -17.92 6.64 -2.45
CA GLU A 108 -18.47 7.98 -2.26
C GLU A 108 -17.99 8.97 -3.32
N GLN A 109 -16.74 8.90 -3.76
CA GLN A 109 -16.15 9.83 -4.71
C GLN A 109 -16.34 9.34 -6.16
N LYS A 110 -17.43 9.77 -6.79
CA LYS A 110 -17.77 9.33 -8.18
C LYS A 110 -17.12 10.20 -9.25
N ASP A 111 -16.83 11.47 -8.95
CA ASP A 111 -16.09 12.33 -9.87
C ASP A 111 -14.62 11.88 -9.94
N LYS A 112 -14.15 11.63 -11.15
CA LYS A 112 -12.78 11.17 -11.41
C LYS A 112 -11.81 12.34 -11.66
N ASN A 113 -12.31 13.53 -11.91
CA ASN A 113 -11.52 14.74 -12.14
C ASN A 113 -11.18 15.46 -10.83
N ILE A 114 -10.97 14.75 -9.77
CA ILE A 114 -10.61 15.27 -8.45
C ILE A 114 -9.14 15.01 -8.12
N SER A 115 -8.63 15.83 -7.20
CA SER A 115 -7.33 15.65 -6.57
C SER A 115 -7.46 15.01 -5.20
N ILE A 116 -6.67 13.98 -4.94
CA ILE A 116 -6.64 13.23 -3.68
C ILE A 116 -5.24 13.29 -3.09
N LEU A 117 -5.13 13.59 -1.81
CA LEU A 117 -3.92 13.48 -1.03
C LEU A 117 -4.03 12.30 -0.07
N ASP A 118 -3.08 11.38 -0.14
CA ASP A 118 -2.86 10.31 0.83
C ASP A 118 -1.73 10.72 1.78
N MET A 119 -2.09 11.16 2.98
CA MET A 119 -1.15 11.60 4.01
C MET A 119 -0.71 10.41 4.87
N CYS A 120 0.60 10.29 5.14
CA CYS A 120 1.23 9.11 5.75
C CYS A 120 1.12 7.87 4.84
N THR A 121 1.47 8.04 3.56
CA THR A 121 1.20 7.06 2.50
C THR A 121 1.92 5.71 2.67
N GLY A 122 3.02 5.67 3.43
CA GLY A 122 3.78 4.45 3.71
C GLY A 122 4.21 3.70 2.45
N SER A 123 3.69 2.49 2.24
CA SER A 123 3.94 1.68 1.04
C SER A 123 3.26 2.21 -0.23
N GLY A 124 2.44 3.26 -0.10
CA GLY A 124 1.61 3.78 -1.19
C GLY A 124 0.33 2.99 -1.45
N CYS A 125 -0.03 2.04 -0.57
CA CYS A 125 -1.14 1.11 -0.83
C CYS A 125 -2.48 1.82 -1.03
N ILE A 126 -2.78 2.87 -0.26
CA ILE A 126 -3.99 3.68 -0.43
C ILE A 126 -3.92 4.47 -1.74
N ALA A 127 -2.87 5.30 -1.93
CA ALA A 127 -2.73 6.16 -3.09
C ALA A 127 -2.73 5.39 -4.41
N VAL A 128 -1.95 4.30 -4.50
CA VAL A 128 -1.85 3.47 -5.70
C VAL A 128 -3.15 2.74 -6.00
N SER A 129 -3.83 2.20 -4.97
CA SER A 129 -5.14 1.56 -5.14
C SER A 129 -6.20 2.55 -5.61
N LEU A 130 -6.27 3.75 -5.04
CA LEU A 130 -7.17 4.81 -5.49
C LEU A 130 -6.88 5.22 -6.92
N LYS A 131 -5.61 5.34 -7.30
CA LYS A 131 -5.22 5.64 -8.69
C LYS A 131 -5.63 4.52 -9.64
N LYS A 132 -5.32 3.25 -9.29
CA LYS A 132 -5.55 2.09 -10.15
C LYS A 132 -7.03 1.75 -10.31
N LEU A 133 -7.72 1.61 -9.18
CA LEU A 133 -9.12 1.14 -9.16
C LEU A 133 -10.12 2.28 -9.34
N GLY A 134 -9.77 3.47 -8.82
CA GLY A 134 -10.61 4.65 -8.91
C GLY A 134 -10.47 5.43 -10.21
N GLY A 135 -9.31 5.40 -10.84
CA GLY A 135 -9.02 6.16 -12.06
C GLY A 135 -9.00 7.68 -11.81
N TYR A 136 -8.75 8.14 -10.59
CA TYR A 136 -8.75 9.56 -10.27
C TYR A 136 -7.64 10.32 -11.01
N ALA A 137 -7.95 11.53 -11.44
CA ALA A 137 -7.08 12.35 -12.28
C ALA A 137 -5.73 12.65 -11.59
N CYS A 138 -5.78 13.09 -10.36
CA CYS A 138 -4.60 13.44 -9.59
C CYS A 138 -4.61 12.73 -8.23
N VAL A 139 -3.60 11.90 -7.96
CA VAL A 139 -3.39 11.28 -6.65
C VAL A 139 -1.97 11.58 -6.22
N GLU A 140 -1.82 12.09 -5.01
CA GLU A 140 -0.54 12.40 -4.39
C GLU A 140 -0.43 11.65 -3.07
N GLY A 141 0.73 11.04 -2.80
CA GLY A 141 1.08 10.41 -1.54
C GLY A 141 2.17 11.21 -0.83
N ALA A 142 1.99 11.50 0.45
CA ALA A 142 2.97 12.20 1.26
C ALA A 142 3.41 11.36 2.46
N ASP A 143 4.72 11.35 2.73
CA ASP A 143 5.31 10.69 3.89
C ASP A 143 6.56 11.41 4.36
N ILE A 144 6.87 11.31 5.64
CA ILE A 144 8.10 11.87 6.21
C ILE A 144 9.31 10.99 5.85
N SER A 145 9.09 9.67 5.70
CA SER A 145 10.12 8.66 5.44
C SER A 145 10.48 8.60 3.96
N GLU A 146 11.71 8.94 3.64
CA GLU A 146 12.23 8.80 2.29
C GLU A 146 12.30 7.34 1.83
N GLU A 147 12.58 6.41 2.75
CA GLU A 147 12.64 4.99 2.46
C GLU A 147 11.24 4.43 2.15
N ALA A 148 10.21 4.86 2.88
CA ALA A 148 8.83 4.52 2.58
C ALA A 148 8.42 5.03 1.19
N LEU A 149 8.78 6.27 0.85
CA LEU A 149 8.50 6.83 -0.47
C LEU A 149 9.21 6.10 -1.62
N LYS A 150 10.38 5.50 -1.40
CA LYS A 150 11.03 4.63 -2.39
C LYS A 150 10.20 3.37 -2.63
N VAL A 151 9.67 2.76 -1.57
CA VAL A 151 8.74 1.62 -1.67
C VAL A 151 7.47 2.01 -2.40
N ALA A 152 6.85 3.14 -2.04
CA ALA A 152 5.63 3.64 -2.66
C ALA A 152 5.81 3.93 -4.17
N LYS A 153 6.92 4.52 -4.57
CA LYS A 153 7.26 4.75 -5.98
C LYS A 153 7.39 3.45 -6.75
N ARG A 154 8.14 2.49 -6.20
CA ARG A 154 8.28 1.17 -6.78
C ARG A 154 6.92 0.50 -6.99
N ASN A 155 6.05 0.52 -5.98
CA ASN A 155 4.71 -0.04 -6.07
C ASN A 155 3.86 0.66 -7.13
N SER A 156 3.95 1.98 -7.23
CA SER A 156 3.26 2.75 -8.27
C SER A 156 3.71 2.35 -9.68
N GLU A 157 5.01 2.23 -9.90
CA GLU A 157 5.60 1.81 -11.18
C GLU A 157 5.17 0.38 -11.53
N GLU A 158 5.35 -0.58 -10.61
CA GLU A 158 5.03 -1.99 -10.85
C GLU A 158 3.53 -2.23 -11.08
N ILE A 159 2.64 -1.54 -10.36
CA ILE A 159 1.18 -1.76 -10.43
C ILE A 159 0.52 -0.96 -11.56
N LEU A 160 0.96 0.28 -11.80
CA LEU A 160 0.31 1.14 -12.78
C LEU A 160 0.83 0.93 -14.21
N GLU A 161 2.16 0.70 -14.38
CA GLU A 161 2.77 0.57 -15.71
C GLU A 161 2.63 -0.83 -16.31
N ASN A 162 2.74 -1.90 -15.50
CA ASN A 162 2.65 -3.29 -15.99
C ASN A 162 1.25 -3.71 -16.49
N SER A 163 0.25 -2.85 -16.40
CA SER A 163 -1.10 -3.12 -16.92
C SER A 163 -1.29 -2.76 -18.39
N ASP A 164 -0.36 -2.04 -19.01
CA ASP A 164 -0.49 -1.57 -20.39
C ASP A 164 -0.02 -2.58 -21.45
N VAL A 165 0.57 -3.71 -21.03
CA VAL A 165 1.09 -4.73 -21.96
C VAL A 165 -0.02 -5.56 -22.63
N ASN A 166 -1.27 -5.48 -22.15
CA ASN A 166 -2.40 -6.25 -22.70
C ASN A 166 -3.51 -5.42 -23.36
N ASN A 167 -3.31 -4.13 -23.64
CA ASN A 167 -4.30 -3.32 -24.34
C ASN A 167 -3.65 -2.52 -25.46
N ASP A 168 -3.95 -2.90 -26.71
CA ASP A 168 -3.62 -2.17 -27.95
C ASP A 168 -4.27 -0.77 -28.08
N ALA A 169 -4.49 -0.07 -26.96
CA ALA A 169 -5.12 1.25 -26.88
C ALA A 169 -4.10 2.40 -26.62
N VAL A 170 -2.79 2.13 -26.70
CA VAL A 170 -1.74 3.14 -26.40
C VAL A 170 -1.69 4.28 -27.41
N SER A 171 -2.15 4.04 -28.65
CA SER A 171 -2.06 5.06 -29.72
C SER A 171 -2.96 6.28 -29.52
N SER A 172 -4.10 6.14 -28.83
CA SER A 172 -5.06 7.24 -28.65
C SER A 172 -4.80 8.13 -27.43
N ARG A 173 -4.06 7.62 -26.41
CA ARG A 173 -3.74 8.39 -25.19
C ARG A 173 -2.61 9.41 -25.38
N THR A 174 -1.63 9.07 -26.21
CA THR A 174 -0.51 9.99 -26.51
C THR A 174 -0.99 11.24 -27.24
N GLU A 175 -2.00 11.12 -28.12
CA GLU A 175 -2.61 12.26 -28.79
C GLU A 175 -3.45 13.15 -27.85
N GLN A 176 -4.10 12.58 -26.83
CA GLN A 176 -4.85 13.35 -25.84
C GLN A 176 -3.93 14.17 -24.91
N ILE A 177 -2.78 13.62 -24.52
CA ILE A 177 -1.79 14.33 -23.69
C ILE A 177 -1.18 15.49 -24.46
N GLN A 178 -0.85 15.30 -25.74
CA GLN A 178 -0.33 16.37 -26.62
C GLN A 178 -1.34 17.49 -26.88
N ASN A 179 -2.65 17.16 -26.94
CA ASN A 179 -3.70 18.17 -27.09
C ASN A 179 -3.93 18.99 -25.83
N CYS A 180 -3.73 18.45 -24.63
CA CYS A 180 -3.81 19.20 -23.38
C CYS A 180 -2.65 20.21 -23.23
N THR A 181 -1.41 19.84 -23.63
CA THR A 181 -0.27 20.76 -23.60
C THR A 181 -0.40 21.92 -24.59
N ASN A 182 -1.11 21.72 -25.70
CA ASN A 182 -1.34 22.79 -26.70
C ASN A 182 -2.44 23.79 -26.30
N LEU A 183 -3.35 23.42 -25.40
CA LEU A 183 -4.40 24.32 -24.89
C LEU A 183 -3.88 25.30 -23.84
N THR A 184 -2.83 24.94 -23.07
CA THR A 184 -2.23 25.83 -22.07
C THR A 184 -1.36 26.93 -22.66
N ASN A 185 -0.86 26.79 -23.90
CA ASN A 185 -0.01 27.79 -24.56
C ASN A 185 -0.76 28.89 -25.29
N ASN A 186 -2.09 28.85 -25.38
CA ASN A 186 -2.88 29.82 -26.14
C ASN A 186 -3.71 30.81 -25.31
N GLN A 187 -3.60 30.81 -23.99
CA GLN A 187 -4.34 31.75 -23.12
C GLN A 187 -3.49 32.83 -22.44
N ASN A 188 -2.35 33.21 -23.01
CA ASN A 188 -1.64 34.43 -22.60
C ASN A 188 -2.08 35.61 -23.48
N LYS A 189 -3.28 36.14 -23.26
CA LYS A 189 -3.65 37.52 -23.63
C LYS A 189 -4.44 38.13 -22.47
N GLN A 190 -3.72 39.06 -21.83
CA GLN A 190 -4.19 40.19 -21.03
C GLN A 190 -5.66 40.26 -20.64
N ASP A 191 -5.91 40.13 -19.33
CA ASP A 191 -6.86 41.01 -18.69
C ASP A 191 -6.39 41.40 -17.28
N ASN A 192 -6.23 42.72 -17.10
CA ASN A 192 -5.89 43.36 -15.84
C ASN A 192 -7.18 43.48 -15.02
N SER A 193 -7.32 42.75 -13.96
CA SER A 193 -8.17 43.13 -12.83
C SER A 193 -7.75 42.43 -11.55
N GLU A 194 -7.64 43.23 -10.54
CA GLU A 194 -7.15 43.03 -9.20
C GLU A 194 -7.79 41.86 -8.42
N ASP A 195 -6.93 41.23 -7.61
CA ASP A 195 -7.26 40.53 -6.35
C ASP A 195 -8.34 39.42 -6.41
N ARG A 196 -7.96 38.24 -6.86
CA ARG A 196 -8.47 36.98 -6.34
C ARG A 196 -7.31 36.03 -6.17
N MET A 197 -6.95 35.74 -4.90
CA MET A 197 -6.17 34.56 -4.57
C MET A 197 -6.94 33.33 -5.08
N VAL A 198 -6.61 32.89 -6.30
CA VAL A 198 -7.16 31.66 -6.86
C VAL A 198 -6.39 30.53 -6.21
N SER A 199 -7.06 29.77 -5.35
CA SER A 199 -6.52 28.51 -4.84
C SER A 199 -6.25 27.57 -6.03
N GLU A 200 -4.98 27.21 -6.25
CA GLU A 200 -4.59 26.27 -7.30
C GLU A 200 -5.04 24.86 -6.91
N VAL A 201 -6.16 24.43 -7.47
CA VAL A 201 -6.51 23.00 -7.48
C VAL A 201 -5.71 22.35 -8.60
N ARG A 202 -4.84 21.41 -8.29
CA ARG A 202 -4.15 20.60 -9.30
C ARG A 202 -5.16 19.72 -10.03
N THR A 203 -5.59 20.13 -11.21
CA THR A 203 -6.56 19.38 -12.04
C THR A 203 -5.92 18.74 -13.26
N VAL A 204 -4.59 18.84 -13.44
CA VAL A 204 -3.91 18.20 -14.57
C VAL A 204 -3.79 16.70 -14.31
N PRO A 205 -4.42 15.84 -15.13
CA PRO A 205 -4.31 14.40 -14.98
C PRO A 205 -2.86 13.95 -15.03
N GLN A 206 -2.44 13.16 -14.04
CA GLN A 206 -1.11 12.58 -13.98
C GLN A 206 -1.19 11.08 -14.34
N PRO A 207 -0.24 10.53 -15.09
CA PRO A 207 -0.26 9.12 -15.47
C PRO A 207 -0.04 8.18 -14.26
N GLY A 208 0.69 8.64 -13.24
CA GLY A 208 0.99 7.89 -12.01
C GLY A 208 0.54 8.60 -10.75
N VAL A 209 1.06 8.15 -9.62
CA VAL A 209 0.94 8.80 -8.31
C VAL A 209 2.15 9.73 -8.11
N ILE A 210 1.90 10.93 -7.61
CA ILE A 210 2.97 11.87 -7.22
C ILE A 210 3.35 11.54 -5.78
N PHE A 211 4.64 11.45 -5.47
CA PHE A 211 5.10 11.23 -4.10
C PHE A 211 5.94 12.39 -3.61
N ARG A 212 5.58 12.91 -2.42
CA ARG A 212 6.23 14.06 -1.78
C ARG A 212 6.74 13.70 -0.40
N ARG A 213 7.98 14.05 -0.12
CA ARG A 213 8.49 14.00 1.25
C ARG A 213 7.96 15.19 2.03
N SER A 214 7.23 14.94 3.11
CA SER A 214 6.67 15.98 3.98
C SER A 214 6.49 15.47 5.40
N ASP A 215 6.81 16.30 6.37
CA ASP A 215 6.34 16.11 7.74
C ASP A 215 4.94 16.73 7.81
N MET A 216 3.94 15.85 7.73
CA MET A 216 2.55 16.25 7.56
C MET A 216 2.40 17.31 6.44
N PHE A 217 1.82 18.46 6.72
CA PHE A 217 1.60 19.53 5.74
C PHE A 217 2.76 20.51 5.58
N SER A 218 3.92 20.29 6.21
CA SER A 218 5.02 21.26 6.27
C SER A 218 5.57 21.73 4.92
N THR A 219 5.43 20.93 3.87
CA THR A 219 5.90 21.27 2.52
C THR A 219 4.76 21.65 1.56
N PHE A 220 3.53 21.71 2.05
CA PHE A 220 2.36 22.08 1.25
C PHE A 220 2.14 23.60 1.35
N PRO A 221 2.14 24.32 0.22
CA PRO A 221 1.78 25.75 0.23
C PRO A 221 0.33 25.94 0.70
N GLU A 222 0.07 27.00 1.45
CA GLU A 222 -1.30 27.32 1.91
C GLU A 222 -2.31 27.53 0.78
N THR A 223 -1.84 27.73 -0.44
CA THR A 223 -2.70 27.84 -1.64
C THR A 223 -3.06 26.51 -2.27
N GLU A 224 -2.36 25.42 -1.91
CA GLU A 224 -2.59 24.08 -2.48
C GLU A 224 -3.83 23.46 -1.85
N ARG A 225 -4.75 22.94 -2.70
CA ARG A 225 -6.03 22.38 -2.28
C ARG A 225 -6.26 21.02 -2.93
N PHE A 226 -6.91 20.14 -2.16
CA PHE A 226 -7.35 18.81 -2.58
C PHE A 226 -8.85 18.68 -2.43
N ASN A 227 -9.47 17.85 -3.26
CA ASN A 227 -10.88 17.51 -3.10
C ASN A 227 -11.08 16.47 -1.99
N VAL A 228 -10.09 15.61 -1.81
CA VAL A 228 -10.10 14.56 -0.80
C VAL A 228 -8.74 14.49 -0.11
N ILE A 229 -8.74 14.36 1.21
CA ILE A 229 -7.56 13.99 1.99
C ILE A 229 -7.89 12.68 2.70
N VAL A 230 -7.07 11.65 2.44
CA VAL A 230 -7.17 10.34 3.07
C VAL A 230 -5.92 10.09 3.89
N SER A 231 -6.03 9.39 5.03
CA SER A 231 -4.86 9.03 5.84
C SER A 231 -5.13 7.81 6.71
N ASN A 232 -4.12 6.95 6.82
CA ASN A 232 -3.94 5.99 7.91
C ASN A 232 -2.72 6.44 8.72
N PRO A 233 -2.86 7.42 9.63
CA PRO A 233 -1.73 7.96 10.37
C PRO A 233 -1.33 7.03 11.52
N PRO A 234 -0.11 7.16 12.09
CA PRO A 234 0.24 6.46 13.32
C PRO A 234 -0.69 6.85 14.47
N TYR A 235 -1.32 5.85 15.11
CA TYR A 235 -2.35 6.09 16.12
C TYR A 235 -2.20 5.29 17.41
N ILE A 236 -1.16 4.46 17.54
CA ILE A 236 -0.95 3.62 18.72
C ILE A 236 -0.25 4.46 19.80
N PRO A 237 -0.80 4.54 21.03
CA PRO A 237 -0.10 5.20 22.13
C PRO A 237 1.29 4.57 22.36
N SER A 238 2.31 5.41 22.57
CA SER A 238 3.71 4.94 22.71
C SER A 238 3.89 3.84 23.77
N ALA A 239 3.13 3.89 24.86
CA ALA A 239 3.20 2.88 25.92
C ALA A 239 2.62 1.52 25.47
N VAL A 240 1.65 1.51 24.57
CA VAL A 240 0.99 0.29 24.06
C VAL A 240 1.87 -0.43 23.04
N ILE A 241 2.76 0.27 22.35
CA ILE A 241 3.65 -0.33 21.36
C ILE A 241 4.49 -1.45 21.96
N GLU A 242 4.92 -1.29 23.23
CA GLU A 242 5.74 -2.30 23.93
C GLU A 242 4.95 -3.60 24.22
N GLU A 243 3.62 -3.55 24.16
CA GLU A 243 2.73 -4.69 24.39
C GLU A 243 2.35 -5.42 23.09
N LEU A 244 2.70 -4.84 21.93
CA LEU A 244 2.38 -5.42 20.63
C LEU A 244 3.12 -6.75 20.40
N GLU A 245 2.57 -7.56 19.52
CA GLU A 245 3.24 -8.77 19.05
C GLU A 245 4.64 -8.43 18.52
N PRO A 246 5.67 -9.28 18.80
CA PRO A 246 7.04 -9.01 18.39
C PRO A 246 7.21 -8.76 16.89
N GLU A 247 6.37 -9.39 16.04
CA GLU A 247 6.36 -9.18 14.60
C GLU A 247 6.11 -7.72 14.23
N VAL A 248 5.23 -7.05 14.96
CA VAL A 248 4.88 -5.64 14.73
C VAL A 248 5.87 -4.74 15.45
N ARG A 249 6.05 -4.97 16.77
CA ARG A 249 6.86 -4.12 17.63
C ARG A 249 8.32 -4.00 17.18
N ASP A 250 8.93 -5.13 16.80
CA ASP A 250 10.37 -5.23 16.57
C ASP A 250 10.74 -5.14 15.07
N HIS A 251 9.78 -5.30 14.16
CA HIS A 251 10.05 -5.44 12.72
C HIS A 251 9.31 -4.43 11.83
N GLU A 252 8.28 -3.77 12.32
CA GLU A 252 7.64 -2.69 11.57
C GLU A 252 8.17 -1.32 12.02
N PRO A 253 8.20 -0.30 11.12
CA PRO A 253 8.77 1.00 11.48
C PRO A 253 8.00 1.64 12.63
N ARG A 254 8.70 1.94 13.74
CA ARG A 254 8.07 2.59 14.91
C ARG A 254 7.35 3.89 14.52
N GLY A 255 7.92 4.67 13.59
CA GLY A 255 7.28 5.91 13.12
C GLY A 255 5.97 5.71 12.40
N ALA A 256 5.68 4.49 11.90
CA ALA A 256 4.39 4.16 11.29
C ALA A 256 3.35 3.67 12.32
N LEU A 257 3.75 3.43 13.58
CA LEU A 257 2.90 2.92 14.65
C LEU A 257 2.59 4.00 15.71
N ASP A 258 3.62 4.80 16.06
CA ASP A 258 3.64 5.64 17.26
C ASP A 258 2.85 6.94 17.08
N GLY A 259 1.62 6.93 17.56
CA GLY A 259 0.74 8.11 17.66
C GLY A 259 1.05 9.02 18.86
N THR A 260 2.19 8.85 19.52
CA THR A 260 2.68 9.54 20.72
C THR A 260 1.93 9.16 22.01
N ALA A 261 1.90 10.04 22.99
CA ALA A 261 1.46 9.72 24.35
C ALA A 261 0.03 9.14 24.44
N ASP A 262 -0.90 9.64 23.64
CA ASP A 262 -2.32 9.27 23.65
C ASP A 262 -2.83 8.76 22.30
N GLY A 263 -1.94 8.59 21.30
CA GLY A 263 -2.30 8.12 19.98
C GLY A 263 -3.03 9.15 19.11
N LEU A 264 -3.17 10.40 19.55
CA LEU A 264 -4.00 11.42 18.88
C LEU A 264 -3.19 12.55 18.25
N TYR A 265 -1.87 12.49 18.30
CA TYR A 265 -1.00 13.59 17.83
C TYR A 265 -1.27 13.94 16.37
N PHE A 266 -1.29 12.96 15.50
CA PHE A 266 -1.50 13.20 14.07
C PHE A 266 -2.92 13.65 13.75
N TYR A 267 -3.93 13.16 14.48
CA TYR A 267 -5.31 13.62 14.29
C TYR A 267 -5.51 15.08 14.65
N ARG A 268 -4.77 15.60 15.65
CA ARG A 268 -4.79 17.04 15.97
C ARG A 268 -4.26 17.87 14.80
N ILE A 269 -3.15 17.44 14.21
CA ILE A 269 -2.58 18.10 13.02
C ILE A 269 -3.54 18.00 11.84
N LEU A 270 -4.07 16.80 11.57
CA LEU A 270 -5.03 16.59 10.48
C LEU A 270 -6.27 17.44 10.65
N ALA A 271 -6.85 17.52 11.86
CA ALA A 271 -8.02 18.34 12.11
C ALA A 271 -7.76 19.85 11.89
N GLU A 272 -6.59 20.34 12.30
CA GLU A 272 -6.22 21.74 12.12
C GLU A 272 -5.88 22.09 10.66
N GLU A 273 -5.11 21.24 9.96
CA GLU A 273 -4.54 21.58 8.67
C GLU A 273 -5.42 21.17 7.47
N CYS A 274 -6.18 20.07 7.58
CA CYS A 274 -7.01 19.62 6.46
C CYS A 274 -7.98 20.69 5.95
N ALA A 275 -8.58 21.47 6.87
CA ALA A 275 -9.50 22.54 6.46
C ALA A 275 -8.82 23.61 5.59
N LYS A 276 -7.51 23.86 5.80
CA LYS A 276 -6.72 24.82 5.02
C LYS A 276 -6.38 24.28 3.64
N HIS A 277 -6.33 22.96 3.50
CA HIS A 277 -5.90 22.26 2.29
C HIS A 277 -7.03 21.55 1.54
N LEU A 278 -8.28 21.76 1.93
CA LEU A 278 -9.44 21.24 1.19
C LEU A 278 -10.07 22.29 0.30
N THR A 279 -10.62 21.86 -0.81
CA THR A 279 -11.56 22.65 -1.60
C THR A 279 -12.88 22.81 -0.84
N PRO A 280 -13.67 23.86 -1.11
CA PRO A 280 -15.03 23.94 -0.58
C PRO A 280 -15.83 22.67 -0.91
N GLY A 281 -16.40 22.01 0.11
CA GLY A 281 -17.10 20.75 -0.03
C GLY A 281 -16.20 19.52 -0.14
N GLY A 282 -14.90 19.66 0.07
CA GLY A 282 -13.96 18.53 0.10
C GLY A 282 -14.18 17.61 1.31
N HIS A 283 -13.64 16.40 1.24
CA HIS A 283 -13.86 15.34 2.21
C HIS A 283 -12.55 14.86 2.84
N VAL A 284 -12.64 14.40 4.09
CA VAL A 284 -11.55 13.71 4.77
C VAL A 284 -11.97 12.29 5.11
N TYR A 285 -11.02 11.34 5.00
CA TYR A 285 -11.22 9.94 5.34
C TYR A 285 -10.03 9.46 6.17
N PHE A 286 -10.27 9.01 7.38
CA PHE A 286 -9.21 8.57 8.30
C PHE A 286 -9.49 7.18 8.83
N GLU A 287 -8.45 6.32 8.81
CA GLU A 287 -8.42 5.16 9.67
C GLU A 287 -8.11 5.61 11.10
N ILE A 288 -8.74 4.97 12.09
CA ILE A 288 -8.60 5.33 13.51
C ILE A 288 -8.54 4.07 14.37
N GLY A 289 -7.90 4.17 15.52
CA GLY A 289 -7.95 3.12 16.53
C GLY A 289 -9.39 2.83 17.00
N TYR A 290 -9.66 1.59 17.36
CA TYR A 290 -11.01 1.09 17.69
C TYR A 290 -11.72 1.89 18.80
N ASP A 291 -10.98 2.51 19.70
CA ASP A 291 -11.46 3.28 20.85
C ASP A 291 -11.38 4.80 20.65
N GLN A 292 -10.80 5.26 19.52
CA GLN A 292 -10.53 6.69 19.28
C GLN A 292 -11.68 7.44 18.60
N GLY A 293 -12.71 6.75 18.12
CA GLY A 293 -13.75 7.31 17.25
C GLY A 293 -14.43 8.55 17.80
N MET A 294 -14.83 8.53 19.08
CA MET A 294 -15.52 9.68 19.71
C MET A 294 -14.61 10.89 19.83
N VAL A 295 -13.34 10.68 20.21
CA VAL A 295 -12.38 11.78 20.43
C VAL A 295 -11.95 12.39 19.09
N VAL A 296 -11.67 11.56 18.08
CA VAL A 296 -11.32 12.04 16.74
C VAL A 296 -12.50 12.79 16.12
N LYS A 297 -13.73 12.29 16.30
CA LYS A 297 -14.93 13.01 15.87
C LYS A 297 -15.03 14.39 16.51
N GLU A 298 -14.85 14.50 17.83
CA GLU A 298 -14.89 15.77 18.54
C GLU A 298 -13.79 16.74 18.05
N LEU A 299 -12.57 16.22 17.79
CA LEU A 299 -11.49 17.02 17.21
C LEU A 299 -11.89 17.59 15.85
N LEU A 300 -12.49 16.79 14.98
CA LEU A 300 -12.95 17.21 13.66
C LEU A 300 -14.12 18.20 13.73
N ASP A 301 -15.13 17.95 14.59
CA ASP A 301 -16.26 18.84 14.79
C ASP A 301 -15.80 20.24 15.25
N ASN A 302 -14.81 20.31 16.15
CA ASN A 302 -14.23 21.56 16.66
C ASN A 302 -13.49 22.37 15.58
N HIS A 303 -13.08 21.72 14.47
CA HIS A 303 -12.43 22.37 13.32
C HIS A 303 -13.36 22.53 12.12
N GLY A 304 -14.69 22.40 12.33
CA GLY A 304 -15.71 22.70 11.33
C GLY A 304 -16.05 21.56 10.39
N PHE A 305 -15.51 20.36 10.60
CA PHE A 305 -15.92 19.16 9.87
C PHE A 305 -17.23 18.62 10.43
N LYS A 306 -17.97 17.92 9.57
CA LYS A 306 -19.17 17.18 9.98
C LYS A 306 -18.93 15.70 9.65
N ALA A 307 -18.93 14.85 10.66
CA ALA A 307 -18.89 13.41 10.43
C ALA A 307 -20.15 12.94 9.70
N VAL A 308 -19.97 12.32 8.54
CA VAL A 308 -21.06 11.83 7.68
C VAL A 308 -21.22 10.31 7.84
N SER A 309 -20.12 9.60 7.99
CA SER A 309 -20.10 8.14 8.12
C SER A 309 -19.05 7.70 9.12
N TYR A 310 -19.35 6.63 9.84
CA TYR A 310 -18.44 5.99 10.78
C TYR A 310 -18.65 4.48 10.69
N THR A 311 -17.64 3.74 10.29
CA THR A 311 -17.70 2.28 10.20
C THR A 311 -16.82 1.66 11.28
N HIS A 312 -17.40 0.74 12.07
CA HIS A 312 -16.60 -0.14 12.93
C HIS A 312 -16.08 -1.29 12.09
N LEU A 313 -14.77 -1.43 12.01
CA LEU A 313 -14.16 -2.66 11.55
C LEU A 313 -14.47 -3.73 12.61
N ARG A 314 -15.02 -4.86 12.19
CA ARG A 314 -15.21 -5.98 13.10
C ARG A 314 -13.81 -6.45 13.51
N ALA A 315 -13.54 -6.47 14.82
CA ALA A 315 -12.40 -7.20 15.33
C ALA A 315 -12.52 -8.62 14.75
N HIS A 316 -11.56 -9.04 13.96
CA HIS A 316 -11.43 -10.43 13.60
C HIS A 316 -11.23 -11.17 14.92
N GLU A 317 -12.27 -11.86 15.38
CA GLU A 317 -12.11 -12.90 16.36
C GLU A 317 -11.04 -13.84 15.78
N THR A 318 -9.84 -13.75 16.32
CA THR A 318 -8.83 -14.77 16.08
C THR A 318 -9.45 -16.03 16.62
N CYS A 319 -9.96 -16.88 15.72
CA CYS A 319 -10.32 -18.26 16.06
C CYS A 319 -9.06 -18.92 16.60
N ALA A 320 -8.91 -18.86 17.92
CA ALA A 320 -8.07 -19.79 18.65
C ALA A 320 -8.91 -21.06 18.83
N ASP A 321 -8.69 -22.01 17.94
CA ASP A 321 -9.01 -23.43 18.14
C ASP A 321 -7.75 -24.24 17.83
#